data_8171fad9b6a1d66b434ca67c1718c04b
#
_entry.id   8171fad9b6a1d66b434ca67c1718c04b
#
_cell.length_a   1.000
_cell.length_b   1.000
_cell.length_c   1.000
_cell.angle_alpha   90.00
_cell.angle_beta   90.00
_cell.angle_gamma   90.00
#
_symmetry.space_group_name_H-M   'P 1'
#
loop_
_entity.id
_entity.type
_entity.pdbx_description
1 polymer ?
#
loop_
_entity_poly.entity_id
_entity_poly.type
_entity_poly.pdbx_seq_one_letter_code
_entity_poly.pdbx_strand_id
1 'polypeptide(L)'
;AGALLLDAGAALAAWQDDLAAEIRATNGCRVAYLSQVVERQVDGRQVVFAKAHCEDGRVFDATRTDVVEPFSFKECQPTVQPQAC
;
A
#
# COMPACT_ATOMS: atom_id res chain seq x y z
N ALA A 1 -4.86 -24.19 19.05
CA ALA A 1 -3.42 -23.92 18.89
C ALA A 1 -3.11 -23.35 17.52
N GLY A 2 -3.85 -23.74 16.48
CA GLY A 2 -3.64 -23.21 15.13
C GLY A 2 -3.92 -21.73 14.98
N ALA A 3 -4.72 -21.15 15.86
CA ALA A 3 -5.08 -19.74 15.78
C ALA A 3 -3.88 -18.81 15.95
N LEU A 4 -2.88 -19.23 16.73
CA LEU A 4 -1.69 -18.41 16.95
C LEU A 4 -0.89 -18.17 15.68
N LEU A 5 -0.83 -19.18 14.81
CA LEU A 5 -0.11 -19.03 13.54
C LEU A 5 -0.82 -18.06 12.60
N LEU A 6 -2.15 -18.10 12.60
CA LEU A 6 -2.93 -17.18 11.77
C LEU A 6 -2.76 -15.74 12.24
N ASP A 7 -2.69 -15.52 13.54
CA ASP A 7 -2.51 -14.18 14.07
C ASP A 7 -1.16 -13.59 13.65
N ALA A 8 -0.10 -14.40 13.66
CA ALA A 8 1.22 -13.94 13.24
C ALA A 8 1.21 -13.54 11.77
N GLY A 9 0.55 -14.32 10.92
CA GLY A 9 0.46 -13.99 9.50
C GLY A 9 -0.33 -12.71 9.25
N ALA A 10 -1.43 -12.51 9.98
CA ALA A 10 -2.23 -11.30 9.85
C ALA A 10 -1.45 -10.07 10.26
N ALA A 11 -0.64 -10.16 11.32
CA ALA A 11 0.16 -9.02 11.77
C ALA A 11 1.18 -8.59 10.73
N LEU A 12 1.79 -9.55 10.01
CA LEU A 12 2.77 -9.23 8.98
C LEU A 12 2.14 -8.55 7.77
N ALA A 13 0.86 -8.84 7.49
CA ALA A 13 0.16 -8.29 6.34
C ALA A 13 -0.70 -7.08 6.67
N ALA A 14 -0.63 -6.56 7.88
CA ALA A 14 -1.55 -5.53 8.35
C ALA A 14 -1.49 -4.25 7.54
N TRP A 15 -0.31 -3.83 7.10
CA TRP A 15 -0.20 -2.58 6.34
C TRP A 15 -0.89 -2.69 4.97
N GLN A 16 -0.94 -3.88 4.39
CA GLN A 16 -1.60 -4.08 3.11
C GLN A 16 -3.10 -3.88 3.23
N ASP A 17 -3.69 -4.34 4.32
CA ASP A 17 -5.10 -4.13 4.59
C ASP A 17 -5.39 -2.65 4.83
N ASP A 18 -4.54 -1.96 5.56
CA ASP A 18 -4.67 -0.53 5.81
C ASP A 18 -4.63 0.25 4.49
N LEU A 19 -3.65 -0.07 3.63
CA LEU A 19 -3.50 0.59 2.34
C LEU A 19 -4.76 0.42 1.51
N ALA A 20 -5.26 -0.81 1.40
CA ALA A 20 -6.42 -1.09 0.59
C ALA A 20 -7.67 -0.35 1.09
N ALA A 21 -7.86 -0.33 2.41
CA ALA A 21 -9.00 0.36 3.00
C ALA A 21 -8.91 1.87 2.81
N GLU A 22 -7.73 2.43 3.00
CA GLU A 22 -7.52 3.88 2.92
C GLU A 22 -7.64 4.38 1.49
N ILE A 23 -7.06 3.67 0.51
CA ILE A 23 -7.13 4.12 -0.89
C ILE A 23 -8.55 4.01 -1.42
N ARG A 24 -9.29 3.03 -0.96
CA ARG A 24 -10.69 2.91 -1.33
C ARG A 24 -11.51 4.07 -0.77
N ALA A 25 -11.26 4.44 0.47
CA ALA A 25 -12.00 5.52 1.13
C ALA A 25 -11.66 6.89 0.54
N THR A 26 -10.39 7.13 0.18
CA THR A 26 -9.94 8.45 -0.26
C THR A 26 -10.02 8.64 -1.76
N ASN A 27 -9.80 7.58 -2.54
CA ASN A 27 -9.68 7.67 -4.00
C ASN A 27 -10.66 6.78 -4.74
N GLY A 28 -11.47 6.02 -4.04
CA GLY A 28 -12.40 5.11 -4.68
C GLY A 28 -11.71 3.99 -5.44
N CYS A 29 -10.49 3.66 -5.08
CA CYS A 29 -9.69 2.65 -5.75
C CYS A 29 -9.87 1.29 -5.09
N ARG A 30 -10.31 0.32 -5.85
CA ARG A 30 -10.31 -1.08 -5.43
C ARG A 30 -9.01 -1.69 -5.91
N VAL A 31 -8.16 -2.10 -4.98
CA VAL A 31 -6.85 -2.62 -5.31
C VAL A 31 -6.99 -4.01 -5.93
N ALA A 32 -6.49 -4.15 -7.15
CA ALA A 32 -6.41 -5.45 -7.81
C ALA A 32 -5.13 -6.19 -7.40
N TYR A 33 -4.02 -5.46 -7.34
CA TYR A 33 -2.74 -6.01 -6.89
C TYR A 33 -1.78 -4.88 -6.58
N LEU A 34 -0.71 -5.22 -5.85
CA LEU A 34 0.37 -4.29 -5.53
C LEU A 34 1.62 -4.71 -6.27
N SER A 35 2.45 -3.74 -6.64
CA SER A 35 3.74 -4.00 -7.25
C SER A 35 4.79 -3.06 -6.67
N GLN A 36 6.05 -3.38 -6.91
CA GLN A 36 7.20 -2.59 -6.47
C GLN A 36 7.11 -2.25 -4.97
N VAL A 37 6.79 -3.26 -4.18
CA VAL A 37 6.65 -3.10 -2.73
C VAL A 37 8.01 -2.98 -2.09
N VAL A 38 8.19 -1.93 -1.28
CA VAL A 38 9.42 -1.70 -0.52
C VAL A 38 9.03 -1.46 0.94
N GLU A 39 9.62 -2.24 1.84
CA GLU A 39 9.43 -2.07 3.28
C GLU A 39 10.80 -1.87 3.90
N ARG A 40 10.93 -0.83 4.72
CA ARG A 40 12.20 -0.52 5.39
C ARG A 40 11.95 -0.10 6.82
N GLN A 41 12.94 -0.37 7.67
CA GLN A 41 12.98 0.16 9.03
C GLN A 41 13.95 1.34 9.03
N VAL A 42 13.45 2.53 9.38
CA VAL A 42 14.25 3.74 9.45
C VAL A 42 13.99 4.38 10.80
N ASP A 43 15.04 4.42 11.64
CA ASP A 43 14.96 5.01 12.99
C ASP A 43 13.80 4.44 13.80
N GLY A 44 13.60 3.11 13.74
CA GLY A 44 12.54 2.42 14.47
C GLY A 44 11.16 2.57 13.87
N ARG A 45 11.04 3.25 12.73
CA ARG A 45 9.75 3.42 12.04
C ARG A 45 9.70 2.54 10.81
N GLN A 46 8.52 2.01 10.52
CA GLN A 46 8.30 1.23 9.31
C GLN A 46 7.93 2.17 8.17
N VAL A 47 8.77 2.19 7.14
CA VAL A 47 8.52 2.95 5.92
C VAL A 47 8.06 1.98 4.85
N VAL A 48 6.93 2.28 4.21
CA VAL A 48 6.36 1.42 3.18
C VAL A 48 6.14 2.24 1.92
N PHE A 49 6.56 1.67 0.81
CA PHE A 49 6.22 2.18 -0.52
C PHE A 49 5.63 1.04 -1.32
N ALA A 50 4.54 1.29 -2.04
CA ALA A 50 3.96 0.29 -2.93
C ALA A 50 3.23 1.00 -4.05
N LYS A 51 3.16 0.33 -5.21
CA LYS A 51 2.37 0.80 -6.33
C LYS A 51 1.06 0.02 -6.31
N ALA A 52 -0.06 0.72 -6.16
CA ALA A 52 -1.38 0.11 -6.07
C ALA A 52 -2.07 0.18 -7.42
N HIS A 53 -2.42 -0.98 -7.96
CA HIS A 53 -3.12 -1.08 -9.24
C HIS A 53 -4.59 -1.30 -8.97
N CYS A 54 -5.42 -0.37 -9.42
CA CYS A 54 -6.86 -0.42 -9.20
C CYS A 54 -7.54 -1.29 -10.25
N GLU A 55 -8.70 -1.85 -9.90
CA GLU A 55 -9.46 -2.68 -10.82
C GLU A 55 -9.90 -1.91 -12.06
N ASP A 56 -10.06 -0.60 -11.94
CA ASP A 56 -10.48 0.25 -13.06
C ASP A 56 -9.31 0.75 -13.93
N GLY A 57 -8.10 0.29 -13.66
CA GLY A 57 -6.93 0.63 -14.46
C GLY A 57 -6.10 1.78 -13.94
N ARG A 58 -6.56 2.49 -12.89
CA ARG A 58 -5.75 3.54 -12.28
C ARG A 58 -4.61 2.95 -11.50
N VAL A 59 -3.52 3.70 -11.37
CA VAL A 59 -2.35 3.30 -10.59
C VAL A 59 -1.97 4.43 -9.65
N PHE A 60 -1.74 4.11 -8.40
CA PHE A 60 -1.36 5.08 -7.38
C PHE A 60 -0.04 4.67 -6.73
N ASP A 61 0.81 5.67 -6.48
CA ASP A 61 1.99 5.47 -5.63
C ASP A 61 1.56 5.71 -4.18
N ALA A 62 1.68 4.68 -3.35
CA ALA A 62 1.29 4.71 -1.96
C ALA A 62 2.54 4.74 -1.08
N THR A 63 2.58 5.66 -0.12
CA THR A 63 3.72 5.82 0.77
C THR A 63 3.24 6.04 2.19
N ARG A 64 3.93 5.43 3.15
CA ARG A 64 3.69 5.67 4.57
C ARG A 64 5.03 5.60 5.28
N THR A 65 5.30 6.59 6.14
CA THR A 65 6.59 6.69 6.82
C THR A 65 6.54 6.24 8.28
N ASP A 66 5.35 5.94 8.80
CA ASP A 66 5.18 5.45 10.17
C ASP A 66 3.86 4.70 10.25
N VAL A 67 3.82 3.66 11.10
CA VAL A 67 2.60 2.84 11.26
C VAL A 67 1.43 3.63 11.82
N VAL A 68 1.70 4.75 12.51
CA VAL A 68 0.64 5.59 13.09
C VAL A 68 0.10 6.62 12.09
N GLU A 69 0.69 6.73 10.92
CA GLU A 69 0.28 7.69 9.91
C GLU A 69 -0.56 7.04 8.83
N PRO A 70 -1.48 7.79 8.20
CA PRO A 70 -2.18 7.27 7.03
C PRO A 70 -1.24 7.21 5.82
N PHE A 71 -1.62 6.41 4.83
CA PHE A 71 -0.91 6.40 3.56
C PHE A 71 -1.17 7.69 2.79
N SER A 72 -0.14 8.14 2.05
CA SER A 72 -0.27 9.17 1.03
C SER A 72 -0.39 8.49 -0.32
N PHE A 73 -1.31 8.97 -1.14
CA PHE A 73 -1.52 8.40 -2.47
C PHE A 73 -1.35 9.46 -3.53
N LYS A 74 -0.56 9.15 -4.54
CA LYS A 74 -0.36 10.03 -5.67
C LYS A 74 -0.68 9.25 -6.94
N GLU A 75 -1.65 9.74 -7.70
CA GLU A 75 -2.03 9.05 -8.92
C GLU A 75 -0.92 9.14 -9.96
N CYS A 76 -0.57 8.00 -10.53
CA CYS A 76 0.41 7.90 -11.60
C CYS A 76 -0.30 8.14 -12.91
N GLN A 77 0.25 9.04 -13.74
CA GLN A 77 -0.34 9.39 -15.02
C GLN A 77 0.56 8.94 -16.15
N PRO A 78 0.37 7.73 -16.66
CA PRO A 78 1.28 7.17 -17.66
C PRO A 78 1.29 7.95 -18.97
N THR A 79 0.25 8.69 -19.27
CA THR A 79 0.22 9.51 -20.48
C THR A 79 1.18 10.70 -20.39
N VAL A 80 1.54 11.12 -19.17
CA VAL A 80 2.47 12.23 -18.95
C VAL A 80 3.86 11.73 -18.67
N GLN A 81 3.98 10.70 -17.85
CA GLN A 81 5.27 10.12 -17.42
C GLN A 81 5.17 8.60 -17.48
N PRO A 82 5.20 8.01 -18.68
CA PRO A 82 5.00 6.56 -18.80
C PRO A 82 6.03 5.72 -18.06
N GLN A 83 7.25 6.24 -17.89
CA GLN A 83 8.31 5.48 -17.21
C GLN A 83 8.13 5.48 -15.70
N ALA A 84 7.42 6.44 -15.14
CA ALA A 84 7.15 6.50 -13.72
C ALA A 84 6.04 5.55 -13.31
N CYS A 85 5.32 5.03 -14.26
CA CYS A 85 4.22 4.10 -14.05
C CYS A 85 4.53 2.77 -14.67
#